data_e1d12b71e2a8bfcffe6c00fb7f720eb1
#
_entry.id   e1d12b71e2a8bfcffe6c00fb7f720eb1
#
_cell.length_a   1.000
_cell.length_b   1.000
_cell.length_c   1.000
_cell.angle_alpha   90.00
_cell.angle_beta   90.00
_cell.angle_gamma   90.00
#
_symmetry.space_group_name_H-M   'P 1'
#
loop_
_entity.id
_entity.type
_entity.pdbx_description
1 polymer ?
#
loop_
_entity_poly.entity_id
_entity_poly.type
_entity_poly.pdbx_seq_one_letter_code
_entity_poly.pdbx_strand_id
1 'polypeptide(L)'
;DQVLCNGDDTEDVSFSSANFNEEDSESLVGEFTHTITSQGLQTFNTVVGTQYRLEISGNGSVAGGSAGGLIDAAFFTSSGAPRDPLCEDSLYTSLFCDTPGLRPTPDIYDEENHTYLYPFTANSNSIDVGFTDFGPYSDNSGTFTFRLYEISSASEGQVSYNWVNDNTSVGLAATGSGNIPSFTATNSTTGPITANITVTSIYTLNDVSCEGESETFSITVNPSPLVEFSEDNQFITSGDTTVPVTLSSPTDGVTFTWTATAENGITGLTTTSGTDTIPAETLFNTTTEPLTVTYTAIATGDVGFDCEGLPTDYVVTVNPLAQVNP
;
A
#
# COMPACT_ATOMS: atom_id res chain seq x y z
N ASP A 1 -1.82 -13.60 -5.65
CA ASP A 1 -2.17 -14.97 -5.23
C ASP A 1 -1.17 -15.43 -4.17
N GLN A 2 -1.64 -16.18 -3.17
CA GLN A 2 -0.81 -16.77 -2.12
C GLN A 2 -1.05 -18.28 -2.06
N VAL A 3 0.01 -19.04 -1.81
CA VAL A 3 -0.04 -20.48 -1.56
C VAL A 3 0.69 -20.77 -0.25
N LEU A 4 0.00 -21.35 0.71
CA LEU A 4 0.41 -21.46 2.10
C LEU A 4 0.15 -22.87 2.64
N CYS A 5 0.79 -23.20 3.75
CA CYS A 5 0.45 -24.36 4.56
C CYS A 5 -0.59 -24.00 5.63
N ASN A 6 -1.35 -25.00 6.06
CA ASN A 6 -2.22 -24.84 7.23
C ASN A 6 -1.40 -24.44 8.46
N GLY A 7 -1.76 -23.34 9.08
CA GLY A 7 -1.05 -22.74 10.23
C GLY A 7 -0.08 -21.63 9.88
N ASP A 8 0.23 -21.39 8.60
CA ASP A 8 1.06 -20.27 8.18
C ASP A 8 0.29 -18.94 8.29
N ASP A 9 1.01 -17.85 8.48
CA ASP A 9 0.44 -16.52 8.39
C ASP A 9 0.49 -16.03 6.94
N THR A 10 -0.63 -15.44 6.47
CA THR A 10 -0.70 -14.80 5.16
C THR A 10 0.08 -13.49 5.16
N GLU A 11 0.45 -13.01 3.98
CA GLU A 11 0.93 -11.64 3.82
C GLU A 11 -0.24 -10.64 3.85
N ASP A 12 0.06 -9.40 4.29
CA ASP A 12 -0.87 -8.28 4.18
C ASP A 12 -1.21 -7.99 2.71
N VAL A 13 -2.48 -7.79 2.41
CA VAL A 13 -2.92 -7.37 1.07
C VAL A 13 -3.41 -5.94 1.12
N SER A 14 -2.66 -5.05 0.45
CA SER A 14 -2.97 -3.63 0.34
C SER A 14 -3.57 -3.29 -1.01
N PHE A 15 -4.61 -2.48 -1.01
CA PHE A 15 -5.29 -2.01 -2.21
C PHE A 15 -4.93 -0.55 -2.47
N SER A 16 -4.71 -0.21 -3.74
CA SER A 16 -4.49 1.15 -4.20
C SER A 16 -5.28 1.41 -5.47
N SER A 17 -5.72 2.64 -5.65
CA SER A 17 -6.31 3.13 -6.90
C SER A 17 -5.37 4.11 -7.58
N ALA A 18 -5.54 4.31 -8.88
CA ALA A 18 -4.99 5.48 -9.54
C ALA A 18 -5.61 6.74 -8.90
N ASN A 19 -4.77 7.74 -8.61
CA ASN A 19 -5.27 9.03 -8.14
C ASN A 19 -6.13 9.65 -9.25
N PHE A 20 -7.41 9.83 -8.99
CA PHE A 20 -8.25 10.70 -9.78
C PHE A 20 -7.99 12.13 -9.31
N ASN A 21 -7.00 12.80 -9.93
CA ASN A 21 -6.85 14.24 -9.80
C ASN A 21 -7.91 14.86 -10.71
N GLU A 22 -9.03 15.31 -10.16
CA GLU A 22 -9.79 16.37 -10.83
C GLU A 22 -8.88 17.61 -10.80
N GLU A 23 -8.64 18.23 -11.96
CA GLU A 23 -7.93 19.51 -12.03
C GLU A 23 -8.78 20.55 -11.27
N ASP A 24 -8.10 21.41 -10.50
CA ASP A 24 -8.76 22.54 -9.86
C ASP A 24 -9.56 23.31 -10.91
N SER A 25 -10.83 23.58 -10.62
CA SER A 25 -11.66 24.34 -11.54
C SER A 25 -11.47 25.83 -11.29
N GLU A 26 -11.30 26.59 -12.36
CA GLU A 26 -11.17 28.04 -12.31
C GLU A 26 -12.44 28.71 -12.82
N SER A 27 -12.95 29.65 -12.06
CA SER A 27 -14.07 30.49 -12.47
C SER A 27 -13.68 31.96 -12.52
N LEU A 28 -13.96 32.64 -13.65
CA LEU A 28 -13.66 34.07 -13.79
C LEU A 28 -14.55 34.88 -12.85
N VAL A 29 -13.92 35.54 -11.87
CA VAL A 29 -14.60 36.48 -10.95
C VAL A 29 -14.82 37.81 -11.63
N GLY A 30 -13.85 38.27 -12.44
CA GLY A 30 -13.97 39.53 -13.17
C GLY A 30 -12.77 39.83 -14.06
N GLU A 31 -12.98 40.75 -14.98
CA GLU A 31 -11.98 41.23 -15.91
C GLU A 31 -11.97 42.79 -15.91
N PHE A 32 -10.79 43.37 -15.97
CA PHE A 32 -10.56 44.82 -16.09
C PHE A 32 -9.42 45.09 -17.06
N THR A 33 -9.68 45.90 -18.06
CA THR A 33 -8.67 46.35 -19.03
C THR A 33 -8.44 47.85 -18.85
N HIS A 34 -7.17 48.23 -18.71
CA HIS A 34 -6.76 49.60 -18.47
C HIS A 34 -5.65 50.06 -19.41
N THR A 35 -5.85 51.23 -20.04
CA THR A 35 -4.80 51.93 -20.79
C THR A 35 -4.03 52.83 -19.83
N ILE A 36 -2.73 52.66 -19.75
CA ILE A 36 -1.87 53.30 -18.72
C ILE A 36 -1.61 54.80 -18.88
N THR A 37 -2.41 55.46 -19.68
CA THR A 37 -2.40 56.93 -19.84
C THR A 37 -3.09 57.69 -18.69
N SER A 38 -3.64 56.96 -17.74
CA SER A 38 -4.26 57.51 -16.51
C SER A 38 -4.14 56.48 -15.38
N GLN A 39 -4.32 56.92 -14.15
CA GLN A 39 -4.49 56.00 -13.03
C GLN A 39 -5.80 55.21 -13.23
N GLY A 40 -5.76 53.89 -13.04
CA GLY A 40 -6.93 53.06 -13.10
C GLY A 40 -6.79 51.90 -12.09
N LEU A 41 -7.72 51.87 -11.15
CA LEU A 41 -7.87 50.76 -10.19
C LEU A 41 -9.25 50.19 -10.31
N GLN A 42 -9.32 48.85 -10.22
CA GLN A 42 -10.56 48.10 -10.16
C GLN A 42 -10.55 47.21 -8.92
N THR A 43 -11.61 47.31 -8.14
CA THR A 43 -11.83 46.43 -7.00
C THR A 43 -12.53 45.17 -7.43
N PHE A 44 -11.96 44.00 -7.13
CA PHE A 44 -12.63 42.71 -7.23
C PHE A 44 -13.00 42.22 -5.84
N ASN A 45 -14.19 41.65 -5.70
CA ASN A 45 -14.62 41.02 -4.48
C ASN A 45 -13.92 39.67 -4.32
N THR A 46 -13.47 39.36 -3.11
CA THR A 46 -12.85 38.08 -2.74
C THR A 46 -13.47 37.57 -1.46
N VAL A 47 -13.22 36.31 -1.13
CA VAL A 47 -13.62 35.67 0.13
C VAL A 47 -12.38 35.28 0.89
N VAL A 48 -12.26 35.70 2.13
CA VAL A 48 -11.10 35.38 2.97
C VAL A 48 -10.89 33.87 3.10
N GLY A 49 -9.68 33.39 2.83
CA GLY A 49 -9.31 31.98 2.88
C GLY A 49 -9.50 31.22 1.55
N THR A 50 -10.19 31.81 0.59
CA THR A 50 -10.36 31.24 -0.75
C THR A 50 -9.10 31.46 -1.59
N GLN A 51 -8.74 30.49 -2.42
CA GLN A 51 -7.65 30.61 -3.37
C GLN A 51 -8.09 31.30 -4.64
N TYR A 52 -7.23 32.17 -5.13
CA TYR A 52 -7.44 32.92 -6.36
C TYR A 52 -6.19 32.89 -7.23
N ARG A 53 -6.37 33.11 -8.52
CA ARG A 53 -5.32 33.37 -9.49
C ARG A 53 -5.60 34.70 -10.19
N LEU A 54 -4.69 35.66 -10.04
CA LEU A 54 -4.72 36.89 -10.84
C LEU A 54 -3.86 36.67 -12.08
N GLU A 55 -4.46 36.87 -13.24
CA GLU A 55 -3.79 36.92 -14.53
C GLU A 55 -3.65 38.37 -14.97
N ILE A 56 -2.43 38.74 -15.30
CA ILE A 56 -2.14 40.07 -15.87
C ILE A 56 -1.50 39.86 -17.23
N SER A 57 -2.08 40.45 -18.26
CA SER A 57 -1.56 40.39 -19.63
C SER A 57 -1.45 41.79 -20.25
N GLY A 58 -0.53 41.94 -21.19
CA GLY A 58 -0.33 43.18 -21.92
C GLY A 58 1.08 43.76 -21.75
N ASN A 59 1.33 44.84 -22.48
CA ASN A 59 2.60 45.56 -22.44
C ASN A 59 2.40 47.09 -22.53
N GLY A 60 3.42 47.81 -22.20
CA GLY A 60 3.38 49.26 -22.25
C GLY A 60 4.74 49.90 -22.19
N SER A 61 4.73 51.23 -22.22
CA SER A 61 5.93 52.06 -22.05
C SER A 61 5.65 53.16 -21.03
N VAL A 62 6.55 53.32 -20.09
CA VAL A 62 6.55 54.40 -19.13
C VAL A 62 7.73 55.36 -19.47
N ALA A 63 7.47 56.61 -19.75
CA ALA A 63 8.49 57.58 -20.00
C ALA A 63 8.65 58.53 -18.79
N GLY A 64 9.88 58.78 -18.38
CA GLY A 64 10.17 59.73 -17.32
C GLY A 64 11.33 59.33 -16.43
N GLY A 65 12.38 60.14 -16.42
CA GLY A 65 13.57 59.93 -15.61
C GLY A 65 14.59 58.95 -16.18
N SER A 66 15.67 58.71 -15.48
CA SER A 66 16.81 57.92 -15.96
C SER A 66 16.54 56.43 -16.19
N ALA A 67 15.29 55.97 -16.11
CA ALA A 67 14.87 54.60 -16.22
C ALA A 67 13.60 54.40 -17.08
N GLY A 68 13.27 55.33 -17.98
CA GLY A 68 12.21 55.10 -18.96
C GLY A 68 12.44 53.83 -19.78
N GLY A 69 11.45 52.97 -19.89
CA GLY A 69 11.59 51.70 -20.57
C GLY A 69 10.26 51.05 -20.89
N LEU A 70 10.35 50.00 -21.70
CA LEU A 70 9.23 49.11 -21.93
C LEU A 70 8.93 48.31 -20.67
N ILE A 71 7.66 48.26 -20.32
CA ILE A 71 7.14 47.42 -19.25
C ILE A 71 6.16 46.46 -19.85
N ASP A 72 6.19 45.28 -19.37
CA ASP A 72 5.13 44.26 -19.62
C ASP A 72 4.41 43.97 -18.30
N ALA A 73 3.51 43.00 -18.33
CA ALA A 73 2.70 42.64 -17.17
C ALA A 73 3.50 42.13 -15.96
N ALA A 74 4.82 41.86 -16.11
CA ALA A 74 5.74 41.51 -15.02
C ALA A 74 6.62 42.66 -14.58
N PHE A 75 6.45 43.85 -15.16
CA PHE A 75 7.29 45.00 -14.86
C PHE A 75 8.81 44.80 -15.08
N PHE A 76 9.18 44.16 -16.19
CA PHE A 76 10.56 44.10 -16.64
C PHE A 76 11.00 45.47 -17.13
N THR A 77 12.18 45.88 -16.71
CA THR A 77 12.83 47.01 -17.34
C THR A 77 13.55 46.54 -18.60
N SER A 78 13.84 47.49 -19.53
CA SER A 78 14.59 47.27 -20.78
C SER A 78 15.96 46.58 -20.61
N SER A 79 16.40 46.27 -19.41
CA SER A 79 17.63 45.52 -19.11
C SER A 79 17.42 44.04 -18.98
N GLY A 80 16.20 43.48 -19.17
CA GLY A 80 15.92 42.06 -19.16
C GLY A 80 16.01 41.33 -17.82
N ALA A 81 16.24 42.06 -16.72
CA ALA A 81 16.24 41.48 -15.39
C ALA A 81 14.85 41.67 -14.75
N PRO A 82 14.22 40.59 -14.25
CA PRO A 82 13.01 40.74 -13.46
C PRO A 82 13.31 41.61 -12.24
N ARG A 83 12.63 42.74 -12.11
CA ARG A 83 12.63 43.49 -10.87
C ARG A 83 11.49 42.92 -10.01
N ASP A 84 11.77 42.73 -8.74
CA ASP A 84 10.72 42.49 -7.74
C ASP A 84 9.77 43.70 -7.79
N PRO A 85 8.53 43.55 -8.28
CA PRO A 85 7.61 44.68 -8.47
C PRO A 85 7.10 45.25 -7.16
N LEU A 86 7.53 44.67 -6.04
CA LEU A 86 6.96 44.89 -4.74
C LEU A 86 7.84 45.79 -3.88
N CYS A 87 7.55 47.08 -3.90
CA CYS A 87 7.70 47.97 -2.77
C CYS A 87 9.10 48.39 -2.33
N GLU A 88 10.20 48.04 -3.00
CA GLU A 88 11.54 48.48 -2.57
C GLU A 88 12.12 49.68 -3.36
N ASP A 89 11.55 50.04 -4.49
CA ASP A 89 11.97 51.27 -5.18
C ASP A 89 10.77 52.20 -5.41
N SER A 90 10.74 53.23 -4.64
CA SER A 90 9.71 54.25 -4.48
C SER A 90 9.41 55.08 -5.73
N LEU A 91 9.59 54.57 -6.94
CA LEU A 91 9.53 55.41 -8.12
C LEU A 91 8.47 55.07 -9.18
N TYR A 92 7.96 53.87 -9.31
CA TYR A 92 7.20 53.63 -10.55
C TYR A 92 5.96 52.78 -10.53
N THR A 93 5.65 51.91 -9.54
CA THR A 93 4.36 51.18 -9.56
C THR A 93 3.95 50.67 -8.19
N SER A 94 2.71 50.94 -7.78
CA SER A 94 2.11 50.37 -6.58
C SER A 94 1.04 49.34 -6.92
N LEU A 95 1.35 48.33 -7.75
CA LEU A 95 0.37 47.36 -8.14
C LEU A 95 -0.08 46.45 -7.02
N PHE A 96 0.73 46.21 -6.01
CA PHE A 96 0.45 45.23 -4.96
C PHE A 96 1.01 45.57 -3.58
N CYS A 97 1.33 46.81 -3.33
CA CYS A 97 1.95 47.20 -2.05
C CYS A 97 1.01 46.98 -0.85
N ASP A 98 -0.28 46.98 -1.03
CA ASP A 98 -1.27 46.83 0.03
C ASP A 98 -1.74 45.35 0.26
N THR A 99 -1.26 44.41 -0.53
CA THR A 99 -1.62 43.01 -0.37
C THR A 99 -0.40 42.13 -0.05
N PRO A 100 -0.08 41.93 1.24
CA PRO A 100 1.07 41.07 1.62
C PRO A 100 0.93 39.65 1.08
N GLY A 101 1.90 39.17 0.31
CA GLY A 101 1.99 37.79 -0.13
C GLY A 101 1.83 37.54 -1.63
N LEU A 102 1.42 38.53 -2.41
CA LEU A 102 1.39 38.43 -3.87
C LEU A 102 2.80 38.63 -4.44
N ARG A 103 3.56 37.57 -4.57
CA ARG A 103 4.84 37.56 -5.27
C ARG A 103 4.75 36.74 -6.54
N PRO A 104 5.25 37.22 -7.69
CA PRO A 104 5.34 36.41 -8.88
C PRO A 104 6.23 35.22 -8.58
N THR A 105 5.73 34.01 -8.85
CA THR A 105 6.60 32.83 -8.90
C THR A 105 7.21 32.77 -10.30
N PRO A 106 8.55 32.66 -10.43
CA PRO A 106 9.24 32.70 -11.73
C PRO A 106 8.82 31.60 -12.71
N ASP A 107 8.05 30.61 -12.27
CA ASP A 107 7.66 29.46 -13.07
C ASP A 107 6.37 29.65 -13.89
N ILE A 108 5.71 30.81 -13.77
CA ILE A 108 4.43 31.08 -14.44
C ILE A 108 4.55 32.37 -15.28
N TYR A 109 5.43 32.32 -16.25
CA TYR A 109 5.74 33.41 -17.15
C TYR A 109 5.63 32.99 -18.61
N ASP A 110 4.74 33.58 -19.37
CA ASP A 110 4.62 33.42 -20.81
C ASP A 110 5.16 34.66 -21.51
N GLU A 111 6.46 34.61 -21.90
CA GLU A 111 7.18 35.72 -22.52
C GLU A 111 6.60 36.04 -23.91
N GLU A 112 6.03 35.07 -24.61
CA GLU A 112 5.50 35.24 -25.97
C GLU A 112 4.18 36.05 -25.97
N ASN A 113 3.35 35.80 -24.94
CA ASN A 113 2.04 36.43 -24.81
C ASN A 113 1.98 37.53 -23.77
N HIS A 114 3.11 37.84 -23.12
CA HIS A 114 3.20 38.82 -22.03
C HIS A 114 2.12 38.60 -20.96
N THR A 115 1.97 37.35 -20.50
CA THR A 115 0.96 36.93 -19.54
C THR A 115 1.59 36.38 -18.28
N TYR A 116 1.13 36.86 -17.14
CA TYR A 116 1.69 36.54 -15.81
C TYR A 116 0.58 36.09 -14.89
N LEU A 117 0.84 35.02 -14.15
CA LEU A 117 -0.12 34.38 -13.26
C LEU A 117 0.37 34.55 -11.81
N TYR A 118 -0.52 35.01 -10.94
CA TYR A 118 -0.24 35.26 -9.52
C TYR A 118 -1.24 34.49 -8.66
N PRO A 119 -0.92 33.27 -8.22
CA PRO A 119 -1.75 32.55 -7.28
C PRO A 119 -1.63 33.13 -5.88
N PHE A 120 -2.75 33.26 -5.16
CA PHE A 120 -2.78 33.74 -3.79
C PHE A 120 -4.00 33.23 -3.03
N THR A 121 -3.91 33.23 -1.68
CA THR A 121 -5.07 33.04 -0.81
C THR A 121 -5.55 34.40 -0.32
N ALA A 122 -6.82 34.72 -0.52
CA ALA A 122 -7.36 36.00 -0.10
C ALA A 122 -7.30 36.17 1.41
N ASN A 123 -6.74 37.30 1.86
CA ASN A 123 -6.69 37.72 3.25
C ASN A 123 -7.67 38.86 3.58
N SER A 124 -8.41 39.34 2.59
CA SER A 124 -9.43 40.38 2.67
C SER A 124 -10.64 40.02 1.79
N ASN A 125 -11.75 40.75 1.97
CA ASN A 125 -12.95 40.56 1.15
C ASN A 125 -12.92 41.30 -0.18
N SER A 126 -11.82 41.94 -0.51
CA SER A 126 -11.58 42.61 -1.78
C SER A 126 -10.11 42.75 -2.09
N ILE A 127 -9.80 42.86 -3.36
CA ILE A 127 -8.47 43.16 -3.88
C ILE A 127 -8.58 44.31 -4.89
N ASP A 128 -7.74 45.31 -4.79
CA ASP A 128 -7.61 46.37 -5.77
C ASP A 128 -6.48 46.05 -6.75
N VAL A 129 -6.80 46.02 -8.02
CA VAL A 129 -5.84 45.76 -9.10
C VAL A 129 -5.86 46.88 -10.11
N GLY A 130 -4.73 47.19 -10.69
CA GLY A 130 -4.66 48.20 -11.71
C GLY A 130 -3.24 48.80 -11.82
N PHE A 131 -3.15 49.93 -12.48
CA PHE A 131 -1.90 50.62 -12.72
C PHE A 131 -1.91 52.00 -12.04
N THR A 132 -0.85 52.28 -11.27
CA THR A 132 -0.60 53.60 -10.70
C THR A 132 0.82 54.07 -11.06
N ASP A 133 0.95 55.32 -11.43
CA ASP A 133 2.23 55.99 -11.71
C ASP A 133 2.30 57.28 -10.88
N PHE A 134 3.49 57.61 -10.40
CA PHE A 134 3.77 58.86 -9.67
C PHE A 134 4.19 60.02 -10.59
N GLY A 135 4.25 59.79 -11.93
CA GLY A 135 4.60 60.77 -12.95
C GLY A 135 3.39 61.28 -13.74
N PRO A 136 3.62 62.12 -14.75
CA PRO A 136 2.56 62.55 -15.65
C PRO A 136 2.16 61.38 -16.56
N TYR A 137 0.96 60.88 -16.39
CA TYR A 137 0.41 59.75 -17.19
C TYR A 137 0.38 60.03 -18.69
N SER A 138 0.57 61.26 -19.15
CA SER A 138 0.55 61.66 -20.55
C SER A 138 1.72 61.15 -21.38
N ASP A 139 2.77 60.67 -20.74
CA ASP A 139 3.96 60.12 -21.38
C ASP A 139 4.01 58.58 -21.36
N ASN A 140 2.99 57.94 -20.78
CA ASN A 140 2.81 56.50 -20.76
C ASN A 140 1.99 56.02 -21.95
N SER A 141 2.24 54.81 -22.40
CA SER A 141 1.45 54.11 -23.44
C SER A 141 1.40 52.64 -23.21
N GLY A 142 0.29 52.02 -23.62
CA GLY A 142 0.08 50.59 -23.48
C GLY A 142 -1.23 50.25 -22.77
N THR A 143 -1.52 48.96 -22.70
CA THR A 143 -2.76 48.46 -22.12
C THR A 143 -2.49 47.16 -21.37
N PHE A 144 -3.00 47.06 -20.16
CA PHE A 144 -2.98 45.84 -19.38
C PHE A 144 -4.39 45.35 -19.14
N THR A 145 -4.54 44.03 -19.16
CA THR A 145 -5.77 43.31 -18.81
C THR A 145 -5.50 42.50 -17.55
N PHE A 146 -6.38 42.66 -16.58
CA PHE A 146 -6.36 41.96 -15.30
C PHE A 146 -7.59 41.04 -15.25
N ARG A 147 -7.37 39.74 -14.98
CA ARG A 147 -8.42 38.75 -14.79
C ARG A 147 -8.23 38.09 -13.46
N LEU A 148 -9.26 38.08 -12.64
CA LEU A 148 -9.26 37.37 -11.37
C LEU A 148 -10.09 36.11 -11.54
N TYR A 149 -9.47 34.97 -11.24
CA TYR A 149 -10.11 33.64 -11.20
C TYR A 149 -10.16 33.16 -9.77
N GLU A 150 -11.29 32.63 -9.36
CA GLU A 150 -11.45 31.83 -8.15
C GLU A 150 -11.03 30.40 -8.46
N ILE A 151 -10.14 29.84 -7.63
CA ILE A 151 -9.70 28.46 -7.72
C ILE A 151 -10.54 27.67 -6.73
N SER A 152 -11.44 26.85 -7.25
CA SER A 152 -12.12 25.86 -6.46
C SER A 152 -11.23 24.60 -6.44
N SER A 153 -10.63 24.33 -5.29
CA SER A 153 -9.98 23.04 -5.11
C SER A 153 -10.99 21.95 -5.38
N ALA A 154 -10.66 21.04 -6.28
CA ALA A 154 -11.49 19.86 -6.51
C ALA A 154 -11.78 19.20 -5.17
N SER A 155 -13.03 18.90 -4.90
CA SER A 155 -13.39 18.11 -3.73
C SER A 155 -12.78 16.72 -3.95
N GLU A 156 -11.70 16.40 -3.24
CA GLU A 156 -11.07 15.09 -3.38
C GLU A 156 -12.06 14.02 -2.94
N GLY A 157 -12.49 13.20 -3.89
CA GLY A 157 -13.29 12.02 -3.59
C GLY A 157 -12.44 11.00 -2.82
N GLN A 158 -13.08 10.22 -1.98
CA GLN A 158 -12.42 9.17 -1.22
C GLN A 158 -12.61 7.82 -1.90
N VAL A 159 -11.51 7.06 -2.02
CA VAL A 159 -11.56 5.67 -2.47
C VAL A 159 -11.56 4.76 -1.25
N SER A 160 -12.50 3.83 -1.24
CA SER A 160 -12.57 2.72 -0.29
C SER A 160 -12.69 1.40 -1.05
N TYR A 161 -12.49 0.29 -0.34
CA TYR A 161 -12.53 -1.04 -0.92
C TYR A 161 -13.44 -1.93 -0.08
N ASN A 162 -14.29 -2.71 -0.74
CA ASN A 162 -15.01 -3.82 -0.14
C ASN A 162 -14.53 -5.12 -0.79
N TRP A 163 -14.47 -6.19 -0.02
CA TRP A 163 -14.08 -7.49 -0.53
C TRP A 163 -15.02 -8.59 -0.05
N VAL A 164 -15.13 -9.62 -0.88
CA VAL A 164 -15.92 -10.83 -0.63
C VAL A 164 -15.01 -12.03 -0.80
N ASN A 165 -15.05 -12.95 0.15
CA ASN A 165 -14.36 -14.23 0.16
C ASN A 165 -15.38 -15.34 -0.07
N ASP A 166 -15.17 -16.19 -1.08
CA ASP A 166 -16.07 -17.28 -1.43
C ASP A 166 -15.87 -18.55 -0.57
N ASN A 167 -14.74 -18.64 0.17
CA ASN A 167 -14.42 -19.79 1.00
C ASN A 167 -13.78 -19.40 2.34
N THR A 168 -14.59 -19.31 3.37
CA THR A 168 -14.14 -18.93 4.73
C THR A 168 -13.30 -19.99 5.43
N SER A 169 -13.23 -21.21 4.90
CA SER A 169 -12.43 -22.31 5.48
C SER A 169 -10.93 -22.03 5.47
N VAL A 170 -10.49 -21.07 4.66
CA VAL A 170 -9.08 -20.62 4.63
C VAL A 170 -8.68 -19.76 5.85
N GLY A 171 -9.63 -19.39 6.72
CA GLY A 171 -9.39 -18.56 7.91
C GLY A 171 -9.78 -17.09 7.76
N LEU A 172 -10.10 -16.63 6.54
CA LEU A 172 -10.53 -15.26 6.26
C LEU A 172 -12.06 -15.13 6.37
N ALA A 173 -12.55 -14.02 6.91
CA ALA A 173 -14.00 -13.74 6.97
C ALA A 173 -14.63 -13.70 5.57
N ALA A 174 -15.97 -13.89 5.50
CA ALA A 174 -16.69 -13.89 4.22
C ALA A 174 -16.68 -12.54 3.50
N THR A 175 -16.59 -11.43 4.24
CA THR A 175 -16.58 -10.05 3.70
C THR A 175 -15.77 -9.14 4.60
N GLY A 176 -15.28 -8.05 4.03
CA GLY A 176 -14.64 -6.97 4.78
C GLY A 176 -14.48 -5.71 3.96
N SER A 177 -13.82 -4.72 4.56
CA SER A 177 -13.54 -3.43 3.93
C SER A 177 -12.11 -2.98 4.22
N GLY A 178 -11.54 -2.17 3.32
CA GLY A 178 -10.14 -1.75 3.40
C GLY A 178 -9.18 -2.91 3.09
N ASN A 179 -7.92 -2.74 3.47
CA ASN A 179 -6.88 -3.74 3.29
C ASN A 179 -7.19 -5.03 4.08
N ILE A 180 -6.68 -6.15 3.61
CA ILE A 180 -6.75 -7.43 4.33
C ILE A 180 -5.46 -7.58 5.13
N PRO A 181 -5.51 -7.50 6.47
CA PRO A 181 -4.34 -7.74 7.30
C PRO A 181 -3.96 -9.22 7.26
N SER A 182 -2.73 -9.52 7.59
CA SER A 182 -2.25 -10.90 7.79
C SER A 182 -3.15 -11.65 8.76
N PHE A 183 -3.42 -12.91 8.46
CA PHE A 183 -4.18 -13.84 9.29
C PHE A 183 -3.59 -15.24 9.18
N THR A 184 -3.83 -16.08 10.18
CA THR A 184 -3.37 -17.47 10.14
C THR A 184 -4.26 -18.30 9.21
N ALA A 185 -3.66 -18.85 8.16
CA ALA A 185 -4.34 -19.70 7.18
C ALA A 185 -4.77 -21.04 7.81
N THR A 186 -5.96 -21.50 7.50
CA THR A 186 -6.50 -22.76 8.02
C THR A 186 -6.97 -23.69 6.91
N ASN A 187 -6.70 -24.99 7.08
CA ASN A 187 -7.25 -26.06 6.26
C ASN A 187 -7.40 -27.32 7.10
N SER A 188 -8.61 -27.69 7.41
CA SER A 188 -8.93 -28.91 8.18
C SER A 188 -9.27 -30.11 7.30
N THR A 189 -9.09 -30.02 5.99
CA THR A 189 -9.33 -31.08 5.03
C THR A 189 -8.05 -31.86 4.71
N THR A 190 -8.15 -32.92 3.92
CA THR A 190 -7.01 -33.71 3.48
C THR A 190 -6.43 -33.30 2.12
N GLY A 191 -7.03 -32.31 1.45
CA GLY A 191 -6.58 -31.75 0.18
C GLY A 191 -6.48 -30.24 0.21
N PRO A 192 -5.83 -29.60 -0.77
CA PRO A 192 -5.77 -28.14 -0.87
C PRO A 192 -7.16 -27.50 -0.98
N ILE A 193 -7.36 -26.38 -0.32
CA ILE A 193 -8.55 -25.54 -0.46
C ILE A 193 -8.16 -24.18 -1.00
N THR A 194 -8.99 -23.60 -1.84
CA THR A 194 -8.77 -22.27 -2.43
C THR A 194 -9.93 -21.36 -2.11
N ALA A 195 -9.63 -20.14 -1.76
CA ALA A 195 -10.56 -19.02 -1.66
C ALA A 195 -10.27 -18.01 -2.77
N ASN A 196 -11.31 -17.53 -3.45
CA ASN A 196 -11.24 -16.41 -4.38
C ASN A 196 -11.78 -15.17 -3.69
N ILE A 197 -10.93 -14.16 -3.59
CA ILE A 197 -11.28 -12.89 -2.96
C ILE A 197 -11.54 -11.87 -4.06
N THR A 198 -12.78 -11.43 -4.17
CA THR A 198 -13.21 -10.39 -5.11
C THR A 198 -13.23 -9.06 -4.40
N VAL A 199 -12.48 -8.09 -4.92
CA VAL A 199 -12.32 -6.74 -4.37
C VAL A 199 -12.97 -5.75 -5.30
N THR A 200 -13.84 -4.89 -4.76
CA THR A 200 -14.51 -3.80 -5.48
C THR A 200 -14.10 -2.46 -4.89
N SER A 201 -13.60 -1.56 -5.72
CA SER A 201 -13.31 -0.19 -5.32
C SER A 201 -14.59 0.65 -5.32
N ILE A 202 -14.69 1.59 -4.37
CA ILE A 202 -15.81 2.53 -4.25
C ILE A 202 -15.24 3.93 -4.17
N TYR A 203 -15.56 4.76 -5.13
CA TYR A 203 -15.25 6.18 -5.13
C TYR A 203 -16.43 6.96 -4.58
N THR A 204 -16.22 7.80 -3.58
CA THR A 204 -17.25 8.63 -2.94
C THR A 204 -16.86 10.11 -3.02
N LEU A 205 -17.74 10.91 -3.60
CA LEU A 205 -17.62 12.37 -3.69
C LEU A 205 -18.96 13.02 -3.30
N ASN A 206 -18.93 13.96 -2.35
CA ASN A 206 -20.12 14.68 -1.89
C ASN A 206 -21.31 13.76 -1.55
N ASP A 207 -21.05 12.68 -0.79
CA ASP A 207 -22.02 11.65 -0.41
C ASP A 207 -22.62 10.84 -1.56
N VAL A 208 -22.07 10.97 -2.76
CA VAL A 208 -22.43 10.14 -3.92
C VAL A 208 -21.33 9.12 -4.14
N SER A 209 -21.69 7.84 -4.12
CA SER A 209 -20.76 6.73 -4.31
C SER A 209 -20.96 6.04 -5.65
N CYS A 210 -19.87 5.70 -6.32
CA CYS A 210 -19.82 4.90 -7.54
C CYS A 210 -18.92 3.69 -7.32
N GLU A 211 -19.37 2.50 -7.73
CA GLU A 211 -18.57 1.29 -7.73
C GLU A 211 -17.71 1.23 -9.00
N GLY A 212 -16.44 0.85 -8.83
CA GLY A 212 -15.51 0.55 -9.91
C GLY A 212 -15.61 -0.91 -10.36
N GLU A 213 -14.73 -1.29 -11.28
CA GLU A 213 -14.57 -2.69 -11.67
C GLU A 213 -13.99 -3.51 -10.53
N SER A 214 -14.38 -4.78 -10.45
CA SER A 214 -13.90 -5.71 -9.42
C SER A 214 -12.72 -6.50 -9.94
N GLU A 215 -11.74 -6.73 -9.08
CA GLU A 215 -10.58 -7.59 -9.31
C GLU A 215 -10.63 -8.79 -8.36
N THR A 216 -10.05 -9.92 -8.80
CA THR A 216 -10.05 -11.17 -8.02
C THR A 216 -8.65 -11.71 -7.90
N PHE A 217 -8.28 -12.15 -6.70
CA PHE A 217 -7.07 -12.93 -6.43
C PHE A 217 -7.40 -14.17 -5.60
N SER A 218 -6.47 -15.13 -5.51
CA SER A 218 -6.68 -16.37 -4.80
C SER A 218 -5.73 -16.55 -3.61
N ILE A 219 -6.23 -17.26 -2.59
CA ILE A 219 -5.45 -17.80 -1.48
C ILE A 219 -5.70 -19.31 -1.46
N THR A 220 -4.64 -20.08 -1.66
CA THR A 220 -4.69 -21.55 -1.57
C THR A 220 -3.97 -22.01 -0.31
N VAL A 221 -4.65 -22.81 0.50
CA VAL A 221 -4.10 -23.37 1.74
C VAL A 221 -4.01 -24.87 1.59
N ASN A 222 -2.78 -25.37 1.64
CA ASN A 222 -2.47 -26.80 1.65
C ASN A 222 -2.71 -27.37 3.05
N PRO A 223 -3.13 -28.66 3.18
CA PRO A 223 -3.31 -29.29 4.48
C PRO A 223 -1.96 -29.59 5.16
N SER A 224 -1.95 -29.70 6.49
CA SER A 224 -0.85 -30.35 7.20
C SER A 224 -1.05 -31.86 7.11
N PRO A 225 -0.14 -32.64 6.48
CA PRO A 225 -0.31 -34.06 6.32
C PRO A 225 -0.20 -34.80 7.66
N LEU A 226 -0.98 -35.88 7.82
CA LEU A 226 -0.96 -36.71 9.01
C LEU A 226 -0.21 -38.03 8.71
N VAL A 227 0.39 -38.63 9.76
CA VAL A 227 0.97 -39.96 9.69
C VAL A 227 0.00 -40.99 10.29
N GLU A 228 -0.27 -42.04 9.54
CA GLU A 228 -0.98 -43.22 10.01
C GLU A 228 -0.05 -44.45 9.95
N PHE A 229 -0.04 -45.24 11.01
CA PHE A 229 0.71 -46.47 11.09
C PHE A 229 -0.19 -47.67 10.78
N SER A 230 0.32 -48.67 10.02
CA SER A 230 -0.43 -49.89 9.68
C SER A 230 -0.71 -50.76 10.88
N GLU A 231 -0.01 -50.58 11.98
CA GLU A 231 -0.09 -51.32 13.21
C GLU A 231 -0.26 -50.42 14.41
N ASP A 232 -0.95 -50.90 15.44
CA ASP A 232 -0.94 -50.25 16.77
C ASP A 232 0.40 -50.48 17.47
N ASN A 233 0.64 -49.72 18.53
CA ASN A 233 1.83 -49.86 19.37
C ASN A 233 2.05 -51.34 19.78
N GLN A 234 3.29 -51.81 19.64
CA GLN A 234 3.61 -53.23 19.88
C GLN A 234 4.09 -53.46 21.32
N PHE A 235 3.75 -54.64 21.82
CA PHE A 235 4.24 -55.17 23.09
C PHE A 235 4.89 -56.53 22.83
N ILE A 236 6.21 -56.60 23.00
CA ILE A 236 7.01 -57.79 22.75
C ILE A 236 7.75 -58.24 24.00
N THR A 237 8.29 -59.43 24.00
CA THR A 237 9.22 -59.92 25.04
C THR A 237 10.65 -59.81 24.52
N SER A 238 11.60 -59.64 25.41
CA SER A 238 13.02 -59.58 25.05
C SER A 238 13.46 -60.78 24.22
N GLY A 239 14.00 -60.53 23.03
CA GLY A 239 14.36 -61.54 22.03
C GLY A 239 13.32 -61.81 20.95
N ASP A 240 12.12 -61.25 21.07
CA ASP A 240 11.11 -61.29 20.00
C ASP A 240 11.46 -60.27 18.90
N THR A 241 10.87 -60.54 17.70
CA THR A 241 11.02 -59.65 16.54
C THR A 241 9.71 -58.88 16.36
N THR A 242 9.82 -57.55 16.16
CA THR A 242 8.66 -56.70 15.83
C THR A 242 8.09 -57.00 14.47
N VAL A 243 6.84 -56.68 14.23
CA VAL A 243 6.32 -56.67 12.85
C VAL A 243 6.67 -55.40 12.14
N PRO A 244 6.89 -55.42 10.82
CA PRO A 244 7.19 -54.18 10.07
C PRO A 244 5.94 -53.30 10.03
N VAL A 245 6.14 -51.98 10.06
CA VAL A 245 5.06 -50.99 10.07
C VAL A 245 5.18 -50.12 8.82
N THR A 246 4.10 -50.05 8.04
CA THR A 246 4.01 -49.17 6.87
C THR A 246 3.38 -47.86 7.28
N LEU A 247 3.92 -46.74 6.77
CA LEU A 247 3.40 -45.40 6.96
C LEU A 247 2.43 -45.03 5.83
N SER A 248 1.34 -44.38 6.16
CA SER A 248 0.35 -43.88 5.22
C SER A 248 -0.20 -42.53 5.67
N SER A 249 -0.91 -41.82 4.79
CA SER A 249 -1.58 -40.56 5.06
C SER A 249 -2.91 -40.50 4.33
N PRO A 250 -3.95 -39.88 4.91
CA PRO A 250 -5.17 -39.53 4.17
C PRO A 250 -4.95 -38.36 3.18
N THR A 251 -3.81 -37.65 3.27
CA THR A 251 -3.40 -36.61 2.32
C THR A 251 -2.60 -37.28 1.20
N ASP A 252 -3.01 -37.05 -0.04
CA ASP A 252 -2.29 -37.54 -1.22
C ASP A 252 -0.98 -36.78 -1.47
N GLY A 253 -0.02 -37.45 -2.13
CA GLY A 253 1.23 -36.79 -2.57
C GLY A 253 2.14 -36.40 -1.40
N VAL A 254 2.28 -37.27 -0.39
CA VAL A 254 3.19 -37.08 0.75
C VAL A 254 4.29 -38.15 0.77
N THR A 255 5.41 -37.76 1.34
CA THR A 255 6.56 -38.60 1.66
C THR A 255 6.70 -38.75 3.16
N PHE A 256 7.32 -39.81 3.63
CA PHE A 256 7.49 -40.06 5.06
C PHE A 256 8.97 -40.20 5.40
N THR A 257 9.34 -39.62 6.54
CA THR A 257 10.62 -39.85 7.20
C THR A 257 10.36 -40.25 8.64
N TRP A 258 11.20 -41.13 9.20
CA TRP A 258 11.11 -41.48 10.60
C TRP A 258 12.50 -41.63 11.24
N THR A 259 12.57 -41.44 12.54
CA THR A 259 13.74 -41.71 13.38
C THR A 259 13.33 -42.58 14.55
N ALA A 260 14.26 -43.42 15.05
CA ALA A 260 14.03 -44.29 16.20
C ALA A 260 14.98 -43.95 17.36
N THR A 261 14.44 -43.91 18.56
CA THR A 261 15.17 -43.73 19.80
C THR A 261 14.81 -44.88 20.75
N ALA A 262 15.85 -45.59 21.25
CA ALA A 262 15.70 -46.68 22.23
C ALA A 262 16.12 -46.19 23.61
N GLU A 263 15.38 -46.64 24.64
CA GLU A 263 15.81 -46.42 26.03
C GLU A 263 17.07 -47.21 26.36
N ASN A 264 17.85 -46.68 27.34
CA ASN A 264 19.06 -47.32 27.77
C ASN A 264 18.79 -48.72 28.40
N GLY A 265 19.40 -49.73 27.85
CA GLY A 265 19.15 -51.14 28.20
C GLY A 265 18.47 -51.94 27.07
N ILE A 266 18.01 -51.26 26.04
CA ILE A 266 17.57 -51.91 24.78
C ILE A 266 18.82 -52.11 23.89
N THR A 267 18.90 -53.32 23.30
CA THR A 267 19.87 -53.66 22.26
C THR A 267 19.17 -54.38 21.11
N GLY A 268 19.84 -54.50 19.95
CA GLY A 268 19.27 -55.13 18.75
C GLY A 268 18.56 -54.17 17.80
N LEU A 269 18.35 -52.90 18.15
CA LEU A 269 17.89 -51.89 17.21
C LEU A 269 19.04 -51.63 16.21
N THR A 270 18.81 -51.92 14.94
CA THR A 270 19.82 -51.79 13.87
C THR A 270 19.53 -50.65 12.93
N THR A 271 18.29 -50.27 12.80
CA THR A 271 17.83 -49.16 11.91
C THR A 271 17.24 -48.04 12.76
N THR A 272 17.90 -46.88 12.75
CA THR A 272 17.50 -45.72 13.57
C THR A 272 16.84 -44.60 12.79
N SER A 273 16.71 -44.73 11.46
CA SER A 273 15.99 -43.80 10.60
C SER A 273 15.66 -44.46 9.25
N GLY A 274 14.66 -43.95 8.58
CA GLY A 274 14.26 -44.42 7.26
C GLY A 274 13.10 -43.62 6.67
N THR A 275 12.50 -44.22 5.62
CA THR A 275 11.33 -43.69 4.89
C THR A 275 10.27 -44.76 4.78
N ASP A 276 9.01 -44.39 4.66
CA ASP A 276 7.84 -45.18 4.29
C ASP A 276 7.55 -46.45 5.12
N THR A 277 8.57 -47.16 5.54
CA THR A 277 8.41 -48.41 6.30
C THR A 277 9.40 -48.52 7.45
N ILE A 278 8.93 -48.80 8.64
CA ILE A 278 9.74 -49.18 9.80
C ILE A 278 9.99 -50.70 9.70
N PRO A 279 11.25 -51.15 9.58
CA PRO A 279 11.56 -52.55 9.41
C PRO A 279 11.33 -53.35 10.70
N ALA A 280 11.18 -54.66 10.56
CA ALA A 280 11.17 -55.53 11.70
C ALA A 280 12.54 -55.61 12.36
N GLU A 281 12.59 -55.51 13.70
CA GLU A 281 13.81 -55.54 14.52
C GLU A 281 13.69 -56.61 15.64
N THR A 282 14.75 -57.32 15.90
CA THR A 282 14.83 -58.23 17.06
C THR A 282 15.41 -57.49 18.25
N LEU A 283 14.56 -57.17 19.24
CA LEU A 283 14.94 -56.30 20.34
C LEU A 283 15.17 -57.10 21.63
N PHE A 284 16.20 -56.72 22.38
CA PHE A 284 16.55 -57.30 23.66
C PHE A 284 16.49 -56.24 24.75
N ASN A 285 15.83 -56.55 25.86
CA ASN A 285 15.81 -55.77 27.07
C ASN A 285 16.76 -56.45 28.09
N THR A 286 17.83 -55.75 28.47
CA THR A 286 18.87 -56.23 29.39
C THR A 286 18.56 -55.88 30.84
N THR A 287 17.44 -55.25 31.12
CA THR A 287 17.00 -54.82 32.45
C THR A 287 15.90 -55.73 33.02
N THR A 288 15.35 -55.36 34.18
CA THR A 288 14.21 -56.06 34.82
C THR A 288 12.87 -55.34 34.65
N GLU A 289 12.89 -54.14 34.08
CA GLU A 289 11.70 -53.32 33.84
C GLU A 289 11.40 -53.22 32.36
N PRO A 290 10.13 -53.08 31.95
CA PRO A 290 9.77 -52.80 30.56
C PRO A 290 10.45 -51.51 30.07
N LEU A 291 11.03 -51.56 28.87
CA LEU A 291 11.68 -50.42 28.18
C LEU A 291 11.05 -50.20 26.81
N THR A 292 11.21 -48.99 26.25
CA THR A 292 10.58 -48.64 24.98
C THR A 292 11.59 -48.29 23.88
N VAL A 293 11.17 -48.55 22.65
CA VAL A 293 11.73 -47.93 21.44
C VAL A 293 10.63 -47.03 20.85
N THR A 294 10.92 -45.77 20.68
CA THR A 294 10.00 -44.80 20.08
C THR A 294 10.46 -44.48 18.65
N TYR A 295 9.59 -44.65 17.70
CA TYR A 295 9.75 -44.24 16.30
C TYR A 295 8.92 -42.99 16.09
N THR A 296 9.57 -41.86 15.81
CA THR A 296 8.93 -40.59 15.50
C THR A 296 8.90 -40.42 13.99
N ALA A 297 7.71 -40.38 13.40
CA ALA A 297 7.50 -40.21 11.97
C ALA A 297 6.91 -38.83 11.63
N ILE A 298 7.32 -38.30 10.49
CA ILE A 298 6.83 -37.06 9.93
C ILE A 298 6.42 -37.31 8.49
N ALA A 299 5.25 -36.76 8.10
CA ALA A 299 4.79 -36.70 6.72
C ALA A 299 5.08 -35.30 6.14
N THR A 300 5.60 -35.24 4.94
CA THR A 300 5.89 -33.98 4.22
C THR A 300 5.23 -34.04 2.86
N GLY A 301 4.54 -32.95 2.46
CA GLY A 301 3.94 -32.83 1.13
C GLY A 301 5.00 -32.94 0.03
N ASP A 302 4.60 -33.41 -1.15
CA ASP A 302 5.46 -33.53 -2.34
C ASP A 302 5.60 -32.18 -3.05
N VAL A 303 6.40 -32.15 -4.11
CA VAL A 303 6.77 -30.95 -4.89
C VAL A 303 5.58 -30.02 -5.21
N GLY A 304 5.71 -28.76 -4.76
CA GLY A 304 4.69 -27.70 -4.91
C GLY A 304 3.73 -27.56 -3.75
N PHE A 305 3.96 -28.34 -2.68
CA PHE A 305 3.11 -28.39 -1.51
C PHE A 305 3.90 -28.41 -0.18
N ASP A 306 5.15 -28.71 -0.14
CA ASP A 306 6.20 -28.69 0.90
C ASP A 306 5.75 -28.47 2.39
N CYS A 307 4.48 -28.80 2.72
CA CYS A 307 3.94 -28.64 4.06
C CYS A 307 4.33 -29.85 4.93
N GLU A 308 4.87 -29.56 6.10
CA GLU A 308 5.27 -30.58 7.07
C GLU A 308 4.15 -30.83 8.06
N GLY A 309 3.86 -32.11 8.31
CA GLY A 309 2.93 -32.54 9.34
C GLY A 309 3.53 -32.55 10.72
N LEU A 310 2.70 -32.70 11.74
CA LEU A 310 3.17 -32.86 13.10
C LEU A 310 3.85 -34.23 13.28
N PRO A 311 4.99 -34.29 14.02
CA PRO A 311 5.61 -35.56 14.39
C PRO A 311 4.64 -36.46 15.13
N THR A 312 4.59 -37.73 14.75
CA THR A 312 3.71 -38.75 15.36
C THR A 312 4.54 -39.95 15.81
N ASP A 313 4.31 -40.39 17.01
CA ASP A 313 5.09 -41.44 17.63
C ASP A 313 4.41 -42.82 17.52
N TYR A 314 5.21 -43.80 17.19
CA TYR A 314 4.90 -45.21 17.28
C TYR A 314 5.82 -45.90 18.28
N VAL A 315 5.27 -46.64 19.26
CA VAL A 315 6.01 -47.13 20.39
C VAL A 315 6.00 -48.69 20.43
N VAL A 316 7.19 -49.25 20.58
CA VAL A 316 7.39 -50.69 20.88
C VAL A 316 7.84 -50.83 22.33
N THR A 317 7.05 -51.53 23.15
CA THR A 317 7.40 -51.85 24.53
C THR A 317 8.02 -53.26 24.59
N VAL A 318 9.25 -53.35 25.08
CA VAL A 318 10.00 -54.58 25.21
C VAL A 318 10.03 -55.05 26.68
N ASN A 319 9.24 -56.07 27.00
CA ASN A 319 9.17 -56.63 28.32
C ASN A 319 10.44 -57.45 28.60
N PRO A 320 11.00 -57.45 29.83
CA PRO A 320 12.15 -58.26 30.18
C PRO A 320 11.78 -59.72 30.23
N LEU A 321 12.78 -60.61 30.06
CA LEU A 321 12.62 -62.05 30.35
C LEU A 321 12.45 -62.25 31.87
N ALA A 322 11.51 -63.14 32.23
CA ALA A 322 11.32 -63.50 33.61
C ALA A 322 12.61 -64.10 34.19
N GLN A 323 13.12 -63.54 35.28
CA GLN A 323 14.30 -64.05 35.98
C GLN A 323 13.88 -65.04 37.04
N VAL A 324 14.49 -66.22 37.04
CA VAL A 324 14.39 -67.17 38.15
C VAL A 324 15.50 -66.88 39.11
N ASN A 325 15.18 -66.33 40.27
CA ASN A 325 16.15 -66.22 41.36
C ASN A 325 16.25 -67.60 42.02
N PRO A 326 17.47 -68.20 42.13
CA PRO A 326 17.70 -69.46 42.78
C PRO A 326 17.60 -69.35 44.30
#